data_b7b08ed158f30932d1537b15be311614
#
_entry.id   b7b08ed158f30932d1537b15be311614
#
_cell.length_a   1.000
_cell.length_b   1.000
_cell.length_c   1.000
_cell.angle_alpha   90.00
_cell.angle_beta   90.00
_cell.angle_gamma   90.00
#
_symmetry.space_group_name_H-M   'P 1'
#
loop_
_entity.id
_entity.type
_entity.pdbx_description
1 polymer ?
#
loop_
_entity_poly.entity_id
_entity_poly.type
_entity_poly.pdbx_seq_one_letter_code
_entity_poly.pdbx_strand_id
1 'polypeptide(L)'
;FEDPLERLVSEVSGPAVVISPDLRVASVNAEGKDAFGASQGMFLSLDCMTPETRMDFDALLRAHSGRGNRAQAIVQILDPGTDEPAFRAEAFLYKTANQDGCYIVMRSLELNWTPEVSASLAHAFGMTEAEIEVAHQFFDSCDLATVAQSRGVSVHTVRTQMKTILS
;
A
#
# COMPACT_ATOMS: atom_id res chain seq x y z
N PHE A 1 9.34 -15.47 -26.26
CA PHE A 1 9.72 -15.54 -24.82
C PHE A 1 9.10 -14.32 -24.14
N GLU A 2 8.12 -14.54 -23.33
CA GLU A 2 7.48 -13.49 -22.55
C GLU A 2 8.46 -13.02 -21.46
N ASP A 3 8.63 -11.69 -21.34
CA ASP A 3 9.51 -11.12 -20.32
C ASP A 3 8.96 -11.53 -18.93
N PRO A 4 9.78 -12.11 -18.04
CA PRO A 4 9.34 -12.48 -16.68
C PRO A 4 8.70 -11.33 -15.90
N LEU A 5 9.10 -10.09 -16.14
CA LEU A 5 8.53 -8.91 -15.50
C LEU A 5 7.15 -8.55 -16.06
N GLU A 6 6.93 -8.72 -17.37
CA GLU A 6 5.62 -8.54 -17.99
C GLU A 6 4.63 -9.58 -17.46
N ARG A 7 5.06 -10.82 -17.36
CA ARG A 7 4.24 -11.87 -16.76
C ARG A 7 3.89 -11.57 -15.31
N LEU A 8 4.86 -11.11 -14.53
CA LEU A 8 4.66 -10.78 -13.12
C LEU A 8 3.54 -9.73 -12.93
N VAL A 9 3.52 -8.67 -13.73
CA VAL A 9 2.48 -7.63 -13.60
C VAL A 9 1.16 -8.05 -14.21
N SER A 10 1.15 -8.93 -15.21
CA SER A 10 -0.08 -9.41 -15.86
C SER A 10 -0.87 -10.38 -14.99
N GLU A 11 -0.20 -11.10 -14.08
CA GLU A 11 -0.82 -12.03 -13.13
C GLU A 11 -1.36 -11.31 -11.87
N VAL A 12 -1.01 -10.04 -11.67
CA VAL A 12 -1.50 -9.25 -10.53
C VAL A 12 -2.88 -8.68 -10.84
N SER A 13 -3.81 -8.88 -9.91
CA SER A 13 -5.10 -8.20 -9.93
C SER A 13 -4.95 -6.75 -9.49
N GLY A 14 -5.50 -5.81 -10.27
CA GLY A 14 -5.40 -4.38 -10.03
C GLY A 14 -4.10 -3.74 -10.53
N PRO A 15 -3.91 -2.44 -10.27
CA PRO A 15 -2.74 -1.68 -10.70
C PRO A 15 -1.42 -2.28 -10.20
N ALA A 16 -0.49 -2.52 -11.13
CA ALA A 16 0.85 -3.02 -10.81
C ALA A 16 1.92 -2.41 -11.72
N VAL A 17 3.09 -2.11 -11.15
CA VAL A 17 4.26 -1.59 -11.84
C VAL A 17 5.52 -2.19 -11.24
N VAL A 18 6.49 -2.49 -12.12
CA VAL A 18 7.85 -2.91 -11.74
C VAL A 18 8.81 -1.81 -12.13
N ILE A 19 9.60 -1.37 -11.20
CA ILE A 19 10.61 -0.33 -11.40
C ILE A 19 12.01 -0.83 -11.04
N SER A 20 12.99 -0.34 -11.77
CA SER A 20 14.39 -0.49 -11.41
C SER A 20 14.76 0.49 -10.27
N PRO A 21 15.89 0.27 -9.58
CA PRO A 21 16.29 1.12 -8.45
C PRO A 21 16.53 2.58 -8.80
N ASP A 22 16.78 2.87 -10.07
CA ASP A 22 16.88 4.23 -10.61
C ASP A 22 15.52 4.82 -11.01
N LEU A 23 14.43 4.18 -10.55
CA LEU A 23 13.03 4.59 -10.78
C LEU A 23 12.55 4.47 -12.22
N ARG A 24 13.24 3.76 -13.09
CA ARG A 24 12.78 3.52 -14.46
C ARG A 24 11.73 2.41 -14.45
N VAL A 25 10.63 2.62 -15.11
CA VAL A 25 9.55 1.63 -15.28
C VAL A 25 10.03 0.51 -16.20
N ALA A 26 10.25 -0.67 -15.63
CA ALA A 26 10.65 -1.86 -16.36
C ALA A 26 9.43 -2.57 -16.99
N SER A 27 8.32 -2.66 -16.23
CA SER A 27 7.08 -3.22 -16.71
C SER A 27 5.88 -2.62 -15.96
N VAL A 28 4.72 -2.54 -16.60
CA VAL A 28 3.49 -2.00 -16.02
C VAL A 28 2.27 -2.59 -16.72
N ASN A 29 1.26 -3.02 -15.96
CA ASN A 29 0.01 -3.48 -16.55
C ASN A 29 -0.91 -2.31 -16.97
N ALA A 30 -2.00 -2.62 -17.67
CA ALA A 30 -2.91 -1.60 -18.20
C ALA A 30 -3.48 -0.69 -17.10
N GLU A 31 -3.93 -1.27 -15.99
CA GLU A 31 -4.46 -0.52 -14.84
C GLU A 31 -3.37 0.33 -14.15
N GLY A 32 -2.15 -0.19 -14.08
CA GLY A 32 -1.00 0.51 -13.50
C GLY A 32 -0.58 1.73 -14.30
N LYS A 33 -0.74 1.74 -15.63
CA LYS A 33 -0.44 2.92 -16.45
C LYS A 33 -1.27 4.12 -16.02
N ASP A 34 -2.56 3.92 -15.82
CA ASP A 34 -3.48 4.98 -15.44
C ASP A 34 -3.30 5.36 -13.96
N ALA A 35 -3.22 4.36 -13.08
CA ALA A 35 -3.20 4.55 -11.64
C ALA A 35 -1.91 5.20 -11.12
N PHE A 36 -0.74 4.84 -11.70
CA PHE A 36 0.56 5.41 -11.32
C PHE A 36 1.04 6.51 -12.27
N GLY A 37 0.31 6.80 -13.35
CA GLY A 37 0.77 7.71 -14.39
C GLY A 37 2.06 7.21 -15.06
N ALA A 38 2.24 5.89 -15.18
CA ALA A 38 3.50 5.25 -15.54
C ALA A 38 3.44 4.63 -16.92
N SER A 39 4.56 4.68 -17.67
CA SER A 39 4.73 3.97 -18.93
C SER A 39 6.09 3.30 -18.97
N GLN A 40 6.17 2.15 -19.62
CA GLN A 40 7.42 1.39 -19.74
C GLN A 40 8.55 2.24 -20.33
N GLY A 41 9.71 2.19 -19.72
CA GLY A 41 10.90 2.95 -20.11
C GLY A 41 10.97 4.39 -19.57
N MET A 42 9.88 4.92 -19.02
CA MET A 42 9.86 6.24 -18.36
C MET A 42 10.31 6.14 -16.89
N PHE A 43 10.62 7.28 -16.31
CA PHE A 43 10.86 7.37 -14.86
C PHE A 43 9.52 7.51 -14.12
N LEU A 44 9.36 6.75 -13.03
CA LEU A 44 8.24 6.92 -12.13
C LEU A 44 8.42 8.21 -11.34
N SER A 45 7.41 9.10 -11.39
CA SER A 45 7.40 10.28 -10.54
C SER A 45 7.05 9.89 -9.10
N LEU A 46 7.89 10.30 -8.14
CA LEU A 46 7.58 10.12 -6.71
C LEU A 46 6.49 11.07 -6.21
N ASP A 47 6.07 12.04 -7.02
CA ASP A 47 4.94 12.92 -6.71
C ASP A 47 3.60 12.17 -6.75
N CYS A 48 3.58 10.94 -7.28
CA CYS A 48 2.41 10.07 -7.17
C CYS A 48 2.16 9.52 -5.74
N MET A 49 3.02 9.85 -4.77
CA MET A 49 2.92 9.37 -3.39
C MET A 49 2.77 10.54 -2.42
N THR A 50 2.08 10.32 -1.30
CA THR A 50 2.06 11.31 -0.23
C THR A 50 3.46 11.49 0.39
N PRO A 51 3.82 12.70 0.86
CA PRO A 51 5.14 12.95 1.45
C PRO A 51 5.48 12.02 2.61
N GLU A 52 4.50 11.66 3.44
CA GLU A 52 4.66 10.78 4.59
C GLU A 52 5.09 9.38 4.17
N THR A 53 4.41 8.81 3.17
CA THR A 53 4.70 7.44 2.70
C THR A 53 5.90 7.39 1.77
N ARG A 54 6.28 8.50 1.15
CA ARG A 54 7.51 8.62 0.34
C ARG A 54 8.77 8.31 1.17
N MET A 55 8.80 8.71 2.43
CA MET A 55 9.94 8.39 3.32
C MET A 55 10.12 6.88 3.49
N ASP A 56 9.03 6.12 3.58
CA ASP A 56 9.07 4.66 3.66
C ASP A 56 9.55 4.03 2.36
N PHE A 57 9.13 4.57 1.23
CA PHE A 57 9.61 4.16 -0.09
C PHE A 57 11.10 4.46 -0.29
N ASP A 58 11.57 5.62 0.13
CA ASP A 58 13.00 5.96 0.10
C ASP A 58 13.84 5.03 0.98
N ALA A 59 13.30 4.59 2.12
CA ALA A 59 13.97 3.59 2.96
C ALA A 59 14.06 2.23 2.25
N LEU A 60 13.06 1.84 1.47
CA LEU A 60 13.09 0.64 0.62
C LEU A 60 14.13 0.76 -0.48
N LEU A 61 14.22 1.92 -1.15
CA LEU A 61 15.26 2.20 -2.16
C LEU A 61 16.67 2.10 -1.57
N ARG A 62 16.88 2.62 -0.37
CA ARG A 62 18.17 2.49 0.32
C ARG A 62 18.51 1.05 0.70
N ALA A 63 17.51 0.26 1.09
CA ALA A 63 17.67 -1.15 1.41
C ALA A 63 18.13 -1.97 0.19
N HIS A 64 17.68 -1.61 -1.02
CA HIS A 64 18.15 -2.21 -2.26
C HIS A 64 19.68 -2.11 -2.42
N SER A 65 20.25 -0.95 -2.10
CA SER A 65 21.70 -0.71 -2.21
C SER A 65 22.52 -1.29 -1.05
N GLY A 66 21.94 -2.14 -0.20
CA GLY A 66 22.59 -2.72 0.96
C GLY A 66 22.78 -1.76 2.15
N ARG A 67 22.18 -0.58 2.08
CA ARG A 67 22.25 0.45 3.14
C ARG A 67 21.08 0.44 4.11
N GLY A 68 20.29 -0.64 4.13
CA GLY A 68 19.15 -0.80 4.99
C GLY A 68 18.64 -2.24 4.99
N ASN A 69 17.67 -2.53 5.85
CA ASN A 69 17.09 -3.86 6.03
C ASN A 69 15.59 -3.91 5.70
N ARG A 70 15.02 -2.84 5.14
CA ARG A 70 13.60 -2.80 4.82
C ARG A 70 13.30 -3.63 3.58
N ALA A 71 12.39 -4.60 3.70
CA ALA A 71 12.02 -5.50 2.60
C ALA A 71 10.75 -5.02 1.85
N GLN A 72 9.90 -4.22 2.49
CA GLN A 72 8.66 -3.71 1.93
C GLN A 72 8.28 -2.35 2.51
N ALA A 73 7.42 -1.63 1.80
CA ALA A 73 6.79 -0.39 2.24
C ALA A 73 5.33 -0.36 1.79
N ILE A 74 4.49 0.31 2.56
CA ILE A 74 3.13 0.65 2.14
C ILE A 74 3.12 2.12 1.80
N VAL A 75 2.67 2.45 0.60
CA VAL A 75 2.64 3.82 0.10
C VAL A 75 1.21 4.22 -0.24
N GLN A 76 0.86 5.48 0.05
CA GLN A 76 -0.40 6.07 -0.36
C GLN A 76 -0.20 6.70 -1.73
N ILE A 77 -0.91 6.20 -2.73
CA ILE A 77 -0.88 6.71 -4.09
C ILE A 77 -1.93 7.81 -4.22
N LEU A 78 -1.53 8.89 -4.90
CA LEU A 78 -2.38 10.02 -5.21
C LEU A 78 -2.98 9.85 -6.61
N ASP A 79 -4.21 10.32 -6.79
CA ASP A 79 -4.83 10.42 -8.10
C ASP A 79 -4.08 11.47 -8.96
N PRO A 80 -3.61 11.12 -10.16
CA PRO A 80 -2.81 12.02 -10.99
C PRO A 80 -3.54 13.30 -11.45
N GLY A 81 -4.88 13.30 -11.38
CA GLY A 81 -5.70 14.43 -11.82
C GLY A 81 -6.10 15.38 -10.70
N THR A 82 -6.19 14.90 -9.45
CA THR A 82 -6.70 15.65 -8.31
C THR A 82 -5.71 15.85 -7.18
N ASP A 83 -4.60 15.11 -7.18
CA ASP A 83 -3.63 15.02 -6.08
C ASP A 83 -4.25 14.53 -4.75
N GLU A 84 -5.43 13.92 -4.82
CA GLU A 84 -6.09 13.34 -3.64
C GLU A 84 -5.68 11.87 -3.44
N PRO A 85 -5.71 11.35 -2.20
CA PRO A 85 -5.46 9.94 -1.93
C PRO A 85 -6.41 9.03 -2.71
N ALA A 86 -5.87 8.18 -3.58
CA ALA A 86 -6.64 7.26 -4.42
C ALA A 86 -6.67 5.84 -3.84
N PHE A 87 -5.50 5.25 -3.61
CA PHE A 87 -5.38 3.89 -3.07
C PHE A 87 -4.04 3.68 -2.38
N ARG A 88 -3.91 2.58 -1.65
CA ARG A 88 -2.63 2.14 -1.09
C ARG A 88 -1.98 1.12 -1.99
N ALA A 89 -0.67 1.20 -2.11
CA ALA A 89 0.14 0.22 -2.79
C ALA A 89 1.17 -0.40 -1.84
N GLU A 90 1.38 -1.69 -2.00
CA GLU A 90 2.51 -2.39 -1.41
C GLU A 90 3.69 -2.31 -2.37
N ALA A 91 4.83 -1.87 -1.88
CA ALA A 91 6.10 -1.88 -2.60
C ALA A 91 7.07 -2.86 -1.94
N PHE A 92 7.71 -3.74 -2.70
CA PHE A 92 8.66 -4.72 -2.16
C PHE A 92 9.78 -5.01 -3.16
N LEU A 93 10.92 -5.46 -2.61
CA LEU A 93 12.07 -5.86 -3.43
C LEU A 93 11.83 -7.21 -4.09
N TYR A 94 12.09 -7.27 -5.39
CA TYR A 94 12.02 -8.47 -6.20
C TYR A 94 13.38 -8.74 -6.85
N LYS A 95 13.92 -9.93 -6.64
CA LYS A 95 15.15 -10.38 -7.28
C LYS A 95 14.84 -11.40 -8.36
N THR A 96 15.39 -11.19 -9.54
CA THR A 96 15.27 -12.17 -10.63
C THR A 96 16.09 -13.41 -10.30
N ALA A 97 15.65 -14.56 -10.80
CA ALA A 97 16.30 -15.86 -10.55
C ALA A 97 17.77 -15.89 -11.01
N ASN A 98 18.12 -15.11 -12.03
CA ASN A 98 19.46 -15.04 -12.58
C ASN A 98 20.40 -14.06 -11.85
N GLN A 99 19.99 -13.48 -10.74
CA GLN A 99 20.70 -12.49 -9.90
C GLN A 99 21.16 -11.20 -10.64
N ASP A 100 20.79 -11.02 -11.90
CA ASP A 100 21.24 -9.89 -12.73
C ASP A 100 20.41 -8.61 -12.52
N GLY A 101 19.36 -8.65 -11.69
CA GLY A 101 18.51 -7.50 -11.41
C GLY A 101 17.79 -7.58 -10.09
N CYS A 102 17.77 -6.48 -9.38
CA CYS A 102 16.85 -6.26 -8.29
C CYS A 102 15.88 -5.15 -8.70
N TYR A 103 14.62 -5.40 -8.55
CA TYR A 103 13.55 -4.49 -8.92
C TYR A 103 12.69 -4.19 -7.70
N ILE A 104 11.90 -3.14 -7.79
CA ILE A 104 10.83 -2.85 -6.86
C ILE A 104 9.52 -3.12 -7.57
N VAL A 105 8.71 -4.00 -7.01
CA VAL A 105 7.35 -4.25 -7.45
C VAL A 105 6.42 -3.41 -6.59
N MET A 106 5.57 -2.62 -7.23
CA MET A 106 4.47 -1.93 -6.57
C MET A 106 3.16 -2.48 -7.12
N ARG A 107 2.25 -2.83 -6.24
CA ARG A 107 0.90 -3.28 -6.59
C ARG A 107 -0.13 -2.66 -5.67
N SER A 108 -1.33 -2.49 -6.16
CA SER A 108 -2.43 -2.04 -5.31
C SER A 108 -2.63 -3.03 -4.16
N LEU A 109 -2.75 -2.48 -2.97
CA LEU A 109 -3.12 -3.24 -1.78
C LEU A 109 -4.64 -3.15 -1.64
N GLU A 110 -5.36 -4.12 -2.21
CA GLU A 110 -6.79 -4.27 -2.01
C GLU A 110 -7.04 -4.81 -0.61
N LEU A 111 -7.11 -3.92 0.35
CA LEU A 111 -7.57 -4.24 1.68
C LEU A 111 -9.09 -4.11 1.69
N ASN A 112 -9.79 -5.22 1.53
CA ASN A 112 -11.23 -5.28 1.66
C ASN A 112 -11.59 -5.78 3.06
N TRP A 113 -12.43 -5.03 3.75
CA TRP A 113 -13.02 -5.51 4.99
C TRP A 113 -14.16 -6.46 4.65
N THR A 114 -14.01 -7.72 5.06
CA THR A 114 -15.02 -8.76 4.83
C THR A 114 -15.55 -9.32 6.16
N PRO A 115 -16.70 -10.01 6.17
CA PRO A 115 -17.18 -10.70 7.36
C PRO A 115 -16.16 -11.69 7.95
N GLU A 116 -15.36 -12.31 7.09
CA GLU A 116 -14.29 -13.24 7.50
C GLU A 116 -13.16 -12.51 8.24
N VAL A 117 -12.83 -11.27 7.84
CA VAL A 117 -11.87 -10.42 8.56
C VAL A 117 -12.42 -10.12 9.95
N SER A 118 -13.68 -9.71 10.07
CA SER A 118 -14.33 -9.46 11.36
C SER A 118 -14.31 -10.71 12.26
N ALA A 119 -14.68 -11.87 11.73
CA ALA A 119 -14.65 -13.13 12.46
C ALA A 119 -13.24 -13.52 12.89
N SER A 120 -12.25 -13.32 12.03
CA SER A 120 -10.84 -13.60 12.35
C SER A 120 -10.31 -12.69 13.46
N LEU A 121 -10.65 -11.40 13.45
CA LEU A 121 -10.27 -10.46 14.50
C LEU A 121 -10.93 -10.82 15.84
N ALA A 122 -12.23 -11.17 15.82
CA ALA A 122 -12.92 -11.65 17.02
C ALA A 122 -12.25 -12.89 17.61
N HIS A 123 -11.93 -13.86 16.77
CA HIS A 123 -11.36 -15.13 17.21
C HIS A 123 -9.89 -15.01 17.65
N ALA A 124 -9.05 -14.36 16.85
CA ALA A 124 -7.61 -14.31 17.09
C ALA A 124 -7.21 -13.35 18.22
N PHE A 125 -7.96 -12.24 18.37
CA PHE A 125 -7.63 -11.16 19.30
C PHE A 125 -8.67 -10.95 20.40
N GLY A 126 -9.76 -11.73 20.39
CA GLY A 126 -10.84 -11.59 21.38
C GLY A 126 -11.60 -10.26 21.30
N MET A 127 -11.61 -9.63 20.12
CA MET A 127 -12.26 -8.34 19.92
C MET A 127 -13.77 -8.47 20.04
N THR A 128 -14.38 -7.52 20.75
CA THR A 128 -15.83 -7.38 20.82
C THR A 128 -16.39 -6.82 19.51
N GLU A 129 -17.67 -7.01 19.28
CA GLU A 129 -18.36 -6.48 18.10
C GLU A 129 -18.20 -4.95 17.97
N ALA A 130 -18.28 -4.23 19.10
CA ALA A 130 -18.08 -2.78 19.13
C ALA A 130 -16.64 -2.36 18.75
N GLU A 131 -15.63 -3.12 19.17
CA GLU A 131 -14.23 -2.89 18.81
C GLU A 131 -13.98 -3.20 17.33
N ILE A 132 -14.58 -4.26 16.80
CA ILE A 132 -14.50 -4.61 15.38
C ILE A 132 -15.14 -3.50 14.53
N GLU A 133 -16.27 -2.95 14.94
CA GLU A 133 -16.92 -1.86 14.25
C GLU A 133 -16.06 -0.58 14.23
N VAL A 134 -15.42 -0.22 15.34
CA VAL A 134 -14.46 0.89 15.40
C VAL A 134 -13.28 0.65 14.46
N ALA A 135 -12.73 -0.55 14.47
CA ALA A 135 -11.61 -0.92 13.61
C ALA A 135 -12.02 -0.85 12.12
N HIS A 136 -13.21 -1.31 11.77
CA HIS A 136 -13.74 -1.23 10.42
C HIS A 136 -13.91 0.22 9.93
N GLN A 137 -14.54 1.06 10.74
CA GLN A 137 -14.72 2.47 10.41
C GLN A 137 -13.38 3.21 10.27
N PHE A 138 -12.41 2.88 11.13
CA PHE A 138 -11.06 3.43 11.00
C PHE A 138 -10.34 2.91 9.74
N PHE A 139 -10.54 1.65 9.39
CA PHE A 139 -10.01 1.06 8.17
C PHE A 139 -10.52 1.81 6.92
N ASP A 140 -11.81 2.12 6.86
CA ASP A 140 -12.42 2.82 5.74
C ASP A 140 -12.00 4.29 5.64
N SER A 141 -11.95 4.99 6.77
CA SER A 141 -11.69 6.44 6.80
C SER A 141 -10.22 6.81 7.02
N CYS A 142 -9.45 5.95 7.67
CA CYS A 142 -8.08 6.21 8.15
C CYS A 142 -7.96 7.48 9.03
N ASP A 143 -9.07 7.95 9.59
CA ASP A 143 -9.13 9.19 10.38
C ASP A 143 -10.00 9.02 11.64
N LEU A 144 -9.39 9.27 12.80
CA LEU A 144 -10.06 9.16 14.09
C LEU A 144 -11.19 10.20 14.28
N ALA A 145 -11.06 11.38 13.68
CA ALA A 145 -12.07 12.42 13.77
C ALA A 145 -13.35 12.01 13.02
N THR A 146 -13.20 11.43 11.84
CA THR A 146 -14.31 10.89 11.04
C THR A 146 -15.02 9.76 11.78
N VAL A 147 -14.27 8.83 12.38
CA VAL A 147 -14.85 7.74 13.20
C VAL A 147 -15.61 8.31 14.39
N ALA A 148 -15.03 9.28 15.10
CA ALA A 148 -15.67 9.93 16.24
C ALA A 148 -16.99 10.62 15.85
N GLN A 149 -16.99 11.33 14.74
CA GLN A 149 -18.18 12.01 14.22
C GLN A 149 -19.28 11.01 13.83
N SER A 150 -18.96 9.92 13.12
CA SER A 150 -19.93 8.92 12.71
C SER A 150 -20.57 8.18 13.91
N ARG A 151 -19.82 8.03 14.99
CA ARG A 151 -20.27 7.37 16.23
C ARG A 151 -20.90 8.32 17.26
N GLY A 152 -20.86 9.63 17.04
CA GLY A 152 -21.36 10.62 17.99
C GLY A 152 -20.59 10.67 19.31
N VAL A 153 -19.29 10.36 19.29
CA VAL A 153 -18.41 10.35 20.46
C VAL A 153 -17.23 11.29 20.27
N SER A 154 -16.46 11.53 21.33
CA SER A 154 -15.25 12.37 21.23
C SER A 154 -14.10 11.62 20.53
N VAL A 155 -13.20 12.37 19.88
CA VAL A 155 -11.95 11.81 19.31
C VAL A 155 -11.12 11.12 20.40
N HIS A 156 -11.14 11.65 21.64
CA HIS A 156 -10.46 11.05 22.78
C HIS A 156 -11.02 9.65 23.09
N THR A 157 -12.34 9.48 23.03
CA THR A 157 -12.99 8.17 23.23
C THR A 157 -12.54 7.16 22.18
N VAL A 158 -12.56 7.54 20.89
CA VAL A 158 -12.10 6.66 19.80
C VAL A 158 -10.62 6.32 19.97
N ARG A 159 -9.77 7.31 20.32
CA ARG A 159 -8.34 7.07 20.55
C ARG A 159 -8.11 6.07 21.68
N THR A 160 -8.87 6.16 22.76
CA THR A 160 -8.79 5.21 23.88
C THR A 160 -9.21 3.81 23.45
N GLN A 161 -10.30 3.68 22.68
CA GLN A 161 -10.74 2.40 22.13
C GLN A 161 -9.68 1.79 21.18
N MET A 162 -9.13 2.59 20.27
CA MET A 162 -8.05 2.13 19.39
C MET A 162 -6.81 1.68 20.15
N LYS A 163 -6.44 2.37 21.21
CA LYS A 163 -5.32 1.98 22.08
C LYS A 163 -5.58 0.62 22.74
N THR A 164 -6.80 0.36 23.17
CA THR A 164 -7.20 -0.95 23.74
C THR A 164 -7.14 -2.05 22.71
N ILE A 165 -7.61 -1.79 21.49
CA ILE A 165 -7.57 -2.73 20.36
C ILE A 165 -6.12 -3.11 19.99
N LEU A 166 -5.20 -2.15 20.06
CA LEU A 166 -3.80 -2.32 19.66
C LEU A 166 -2.88 -2.81 20.79
N SER A 167 -3.38 -2.96 21.99
CA SER A 167 -2.63 -3.47 23.15
C SER A 167 -2.75 -4.98 23.31
#